data_f4c698271f1ca018000cbdb573428713
#
_entry.id   f4c698271f1ca018000cbdb573428713
#
_cell.length_a   1.000
_cell.length_b   1.000
_cell.length_c   1.000
_cell.angle_alpha   90.00
_cell.angle_beta   90.00
_cell.angle_gamma   90.00
#
_symmetry.space_group_name_H-M   'P 1'
#
loop_
_entity.id
_entity.type
_entity.pdbx_description
1 polymer ?
#
loop_
_entity_poly.entity_id
_entity_poly.type
_entity_poly.pdbx_seq_one_letter_code
_entity_poly.pdbx_strand_id
1 'polypeptide(L)'
;IGGDTSGLESSLDGVTPAAAFNLITLAMVAGTPLMPDLTGHVVMVEEVSEHLYAIDRLFFHLAGTLPRIAGLRLGAVTDVPENYVEFGQSAEEIARYWCDRAGIRYLGRAEIGHTSANRVVPFGLASPPSAS
;
A
#
# COMPACT_ATOMS: atom_id res chain seq x y z
N ILE A 1 19.48 15.69 16.33
CA ILE A 1 19.80 15.34 14.99
C ILE A 1 18.68 14.66 14.32
N GLY A 2 18.37 15.07 13.18
CA GLY A 2 17.48 14.31 12.34
C GLY A 2 18.04 12.90 12.19
N GLY A 3 17.21 11.90 12.23
CA GLY A 3 17.65 10.53 11.98
C GLY A 3 18.23 10.36 10.59
N ASP A 4 19.01 9.31 10.43
CA ASP A 4 19.46 8.87 9.12
C ASP A 4 18.23 8.46 8.30
N THR A 5 17.98 9.12 7.17
CA THR A 5 16.84 8.85 6.31
C THR A 5 17.16 7.87 5.16
N SER A 6 18.38 7.35 5.11
CA SER A 6 18.80 6.50 3.99
C SER A 6 17.97 5.21 3.86
N GLY A 7 17.39 4.71 4.96
CA GLY A 7 16.54 3.52 4.96
C GLY A 7 15.06 3.79 4.72
N LEU A 8 14.64 5.03 4.61
CA LEU A 8 13.23 5.39 4.42
C LEU A 8 12.80 5.20 2.96
N GLU A 9 11.52 4.91 2.78
CA GLU A 9 10.94 4.85 1.45
C GLU A 9 11.03 6.23 0.79
N SER A 10 11.48 6.27 -0.46
CA SER A 10 11.91 7.53 -1.09
C SER A 10 10.75 8.48 -1.46
N SER A 11 9.52 8.00 -1.51
CA SER A 11 8.37 8.86 -1.81
C SER A 11 7.87 9.66 -0.61
N LEU A 12 8.38 9.41 0.59
CA LEU A 12 8.00 10.14 1.79
C LEU A 12 8.41 11.60 1.69
N ASP A 13 7.47 12.51 1.97
CA ASP A 13 7.69 13.94 1.80
C ASP A 13 7.96 14.70 3.11
N GLY A 14 7.92 14.02 4.25
CA GLY A 14 8.14 14.64 5.55
C GLY A 14 6.94 15.43 6.07
N VAL A 15 5.83 15.46 5.34
CA VAL A 15 4.63 16.25 5.69
C VAL A 15 3.39 15.37 5.76
N THR A 16 3.14 14.57 4.73
CA THR A 16 1.95 13.73 4.65
C THR A 16 2.17 12.45 5.46
N PRO A 17 1.27 12.10 6.38
CA PRO A 17 1.40 10.85 7.10
C PRO A 17 1.29 9.66 6.15
N ALA A 18 1.98 8.57 6.47
CA ALA A 18 2.00 7.37 5.64
C ALA A 18 1.87 6.13 6.52
N ALA A 19 1.39 5.05 5.94
CA ALA A 19 1.32 3.75 6.59
C ALA A 19 1.48 2.66 5.54
N ALA A 20 2.19 1.60 5.89
CA ALA A 20 2.44 0.49 4.99
C ALA A 20 1.86 -0.80 5.56
N PHE A 21 1.25 -1.60 4.69
CA PHE A 21 0.59 -2.84 5.08
C PHE A 21 0.83 -3.93 4.05
N ASN A 22 0.76 -5.17 4.51
CA ASN A 22 0.48 -6.28 3.62
C ASN A 22 -0.98 -6.16 3.17
N LEU A 23 -1.23 -6.38 1.90
CA LEU A 23 -2.55 -6.15 1.29
C LEU A 23 -3.66 -6.99 1.94
N ILE A 24 -3.43 -8.30 2.11
CA ILE A 24 -4.45 -9.17 2.70
C ILE A 24 -4.68 -8.82 4.17
N THR A 25 -3.63 -8.45 4.89
CA THR A 25 -3.75 -8.06 6.29
C THR A 25 -4.60 -6.79 6.43
N LEU A 26 -4.35 -5.79 5.60
CA LEU A 26 -5.17 -4.58 5.60
C LEU A 26 -6.63 -4.90 5.25
N ALA A 27 -6.83 -5.73 4.23
CA ALA A 27 -8.18 -6.11 3.81
C ALA A 27 -8.95 -6.84 4.91
N MET A 28 -8.25 -7.64 5.72
CA MET A 28 -8.88 -8.39 6.81
C MET A 28 -9.38 -7.49 7.94
N VAL A 29 -8.72 -6.38 8.21
CA VAL A 29 -9.14 -5.46 9.27
C VAL A 29 -10.04 -4.34 8.75
N ALA A 30 -10.03 -4.08 7.44
CA ALA A 30 -10.83 -3.00 6.85
C ALA A 30 -12.32 -3.25 7.06
N GLY A 31 -13.02 -2.23 7.55
CA GLY A 31 -14.44 -2.34 7.89
C GLY A 31 -14.69 -2.91 9.28
N THR A 32 -13.66 -3.17 10.08
CA THR A 32 -13.80 -3.68 11.45
C THR A 32 -13.32 -2.64 12.47
N PRO A 33 -13.65 -2.81 13.77
CA PRO A 33 -13.15 -1.91 14.80
C PRO A 33 -11.62 -1.93 14.98
N LEU A 34 -10.93 -2.92 14.41
CA LEU A 34 -9.48 -3.03 14.47
C LEU A 34 -8.77 -2.15 13.43
N MET A 35 -9.52 -1.59 12.49
CA MET A 35 -8.95 -0.76 11.42
C MET A 35 -8.38 0.53 12.00
N PRO A 36 -7.09 0.84 11.76
CA PRO A 36 -6.55 2.12 12.19
C PRO A 36 -7.18 3.27 11.39
N ASP A 37 -7.12 4.48 11.94
CA ASP A 37 -7.59 5.66 11.23
C ASP A 37 -6.54 6.08 10.20
N LEU A 38 -6.86 5.85 8.93
CA LEU A 38 -5.97 6.16 7.80
C LEU A 38 -6.38 7.42 7.05
N THR A 39 -7.34 8.18 7.58
CA THR A 39 -7.78 9.43 6.93
C THR A 39 -6.58 10.34 6.70
N GLY A 40 -6.44 10.83 5.47
CA GLY A 40 -5.35 11.73 5.10
C GLY A 40 -3.99 11.09 4.91
N HIS A 41 -3.87 9.78 5.12
CA HIS A 41 -2.59 9.07 4.96
C HIS A 41 -2.35 8.66 3.50
N VAL A 42 -1.07 8.57 3.14
CA VAL A 42 -0.65 7.78 1.99
C VAL A 42 -0.57 6.33 2.46
N VAL A 43 -1.36 5.47 1.86
CA VAL A 43 -1.42 4.05 2.21
C VAL A 43 -0.59 3.27 1.19
N MET A 44 0.38 2.51 1.67
CA MET A 44 1.24 1.68 0.84
C MET A 44 0.92 0.22 1.12
N VAL A 45 0.71 -0.57 0.08
CA VAL A 45 0.38 -1.98 0.23
C VAL A 45 1.32 -2.85 -0.60
N GLU A 46 1.64 -4.03 -0.07
CA GLU A 46 2.47 -5.03 -0.73
C GLU A 46 1.84 -6.40 -0.56
N GLU A 47 2.24 -7.37 -1.35
CA GLU A 47 1.74 -8.73 -1.25
C GLU A 47 2.76 -9.74 -1.78
N VAL A 48 2.70 -10.95 -1.26
CA VAL A 48 3.52 -12.06 -1.71
C VAL A 48 2.67 -13.33 -1.85
N SER A 49 2.94 -14.11 -2.89
CA SER A 49 2.33 -15.42 -3.11
C SER A 49 0.81 -15.44 -3.30
N GLU A 50 0.22 -14.34 -3.75
CA GLU A 50 -1.21 -14.29 -4.06
C GLU A 50 -1.47 -14.26 -5.56
N HIS A 51 -2.53 -14.94 -5.98
CA HIS A 51 -3.00 -14.89 -7.37
C HIS A 51 -3.53 -13.51 -7.71
N LEU A 52 -3.41 -13.11 -8.98
CA LEU A 52 -3.91 -11.81 -9.42
C LEU A 52 -5.42 -11.66 -9.20
N TYR A 53 -6.19 -12.72 -9.35
CA TYR A 53 -7.63 -12.64 -9.08
C TYR A 53 -7.92 -12.39 -7.59
N ALA A 54 -7.08 -12.90 -6.69
CA ALA A 54 -7.22 -12.61 -5.27
C ALA A 54 -6.84 -11.17 -4.97
N ILE A 55 -5.79 -10.67 -5.59
CA ILE A 55 -5.38 -9.26 -5.47
C ILE A 55 -6.51 -8.34 -5.97
N ASP A 56 -7.15 -8.70 -7.05
CA ASP A 56 -8.31 -7.96 -7.58
C ASP A 56 -9.44 -7.87 -6.56
N ARG A 57 -9.79 -9.00 -5.92
CA ARG A 57 -10.83 -9.02 -4.87
C ARG A 57 -10.45 -8.19 -3.66
N LEU A 58 -9.18 -8.23 -3.25
CA LEU A 58 -8.70 -7.47 -2.10
C LEU A 58 -8.81 -5.96 -2.38
N PHE A 59 -8.43 -5.52 -3.55
CA PHE A 59 -8.59 -4.12 -3.94
C PHE A 59 -10.05 -3.71 -4.07
N PHE A 60 -10.91 -4.59 -4.59
CA PHE A 60 -12.35 -4.35 -4.60
C PHE A 60 -12.87 -4.07 -3.19
N HIS A 61 -12.50 -4.92 -2.23
CA HIS A 61 -12.89 -4.75 -0.84
C HIS A 61 -12.37 -3.42 -0.26
N LEU A 62 -11.10 -3.11 -0.49
CA LEU A 62 -10.51 -1.88 0.01
C LEU A 62 -11.16 -0.64 -0.62
N ALA A 63 -11.48 -0.69 -1.90
CA ALA A 63 -12.15 0.40 -2.58
C ALA A 63 -13.47 0.78 -1.91
N GLY A 64 -14.16 -0.21 -1.31
CA GLY A 64 -15.42 0.03 -0.61
C GLY A 64 -15.28 0.34 0.88
N THR A 65 -14.11 0.15 1.47
CA THR A 65 -13.94 0.23 2.93
C THR A 65 -12.88 1.21 3.40
N LEU A 66 -11.97 1.65 2.54
CA LEU A 66 -10.98 2.65 2.94
C LEU A 66 -11.63 4.01 3.17
N PRO A 67 -11.20 4.73 4.22
CA PRO A 67 -11.64 6.10 4.43
C PRO A 67 -11.04 7.03 3.36
N ARG A 68 -11.29 8.31 3.48
CA ARG A 68 -10.71 9.30 2.57
C ARG A 68 -9.21 9.43 2.85
N ILE A 69 -8.41 8.64 2.16
CA ILE A 69 -6.96 8.65 2.26
C ILE A 69 -6.37 9.68 1.29
N ALA A 70 -5.10 10.07 1.51
CA ALA A 70 -4.41 11.00 0.63
C ALA A 70 -4.07 10.35 -0.72
N GLY A 71 -3.81 9.06 -0.71
CA GLY A 71 -3.56 8.30 -1.93
C GLY A 71 -3.02 6.91 -1.61
N LEU A 72 -2.90 6.07 -2.64
CA LEU A 72 -2.43 4.71 -2.50
C LEU A 72 -1.19 4.49 -3.35
N ARG A 73 -0.19 3.81 -2.79
CA ARG A 73 0.98 3.33 -3.52
C ARG A 73 1.05 1.82 -3.46
N LEU A 74 1.49 1.23 -4.54
CA LEU A 74 1.69 -0.22 -4.62
C LEU A 74 3.16 -0.55 -4.45
N GLY A 75 3.48 -1.31 -3.41
CA GLY A 75 4.80 -1.88 -3.18
C GLY A 75 5.04 -3.10 -4.04
N ALA A 76 5.98 -3.94 -3.62
CA ALA A 76 6.28 -5.17 -4.34
C ALA A 76 5.09 -6.13 -4.29
N VAL A 77 4.79 -6.74 -5.41
CA VAL A 77 3.87 -7.88 -5.51
C VAL A 77 4.69 -9.00 -6.11
N THR A 78 5.06 -9.97 -5.29
CA THR A 78 6.04 -11.00 -5.64
C THR A 78 5.46 -12.39 -5.53
N ASP A 79 6.13 -13.36 -6.19
CA ASP A 79 5.76 -14.77 -6.15
C ASP A 79 4.29 -15.02 -6.53
N VAL A 80 3.81 -14.28 -7.52
CA VAL A 80 2.44 -14.46 -8.01
C VAL A 80 2.36 -15.81 -8.73
N PRO A 81 1.50 -16.74 -8.27
CA PRO A 81 1.36 -18.03 -8.95
C PRO A 81 0.82 -17.88 -10.37
N GLU A 82 1.27 -18.75 -11.26
CA GLU A 82 0.74 -18.79 -12.62
C GLU A 82 -0.68 -19.37 -12.64
N ASN A 83 -1.49 -18.85 -13.54
CA ASN A 83 -2.82 -19.36 -13.79
C ASN A 83 -2.86 -20.09 -15.14
N TYR A 84 -3.74 -21.09 -15.27
CA TYR A 84 -3.97 -21.74 -16.56
C TYR A 84 -4.53 -20.78 -17.60
N VAL A 85 -5.35 -19.83 -17.15
CA VAL A 85 -5.89 -18.77 -17.98
C VAL A 85 -5.27 -17.47 -17.50
N GLU A 86 -4.68 -16.72 -18.41
CA GLU A 86 -4.10 -15.44 -18.10
C GLU A 86 -5.17 -14.49 -17.56
N PHE A 87 -4.89 -13.82 -16.44
CA PHE A 87 -5.86 -12.90 -15.84
C PHE A 87 -6.07 -11.64 -16.70
N GLY A 88 -5.05 -11.24 -17.46
CA GLY A 88 -5.15 -10.11 -18.38
C GLY A 88 -4.78 -8.76 -17.79
N GLN A 89 -4.49 -8.68 -16.50
CA GLN A 89 -4.07 -7.44 -15.84
C GLN A 89 -2.90 -7.70 -14.91
N SER A 90 -1.98 -6.75 -14.83
CA SER A 90 -0.93 -6.74 -13.81
C SER A 90 -1.49 -6.27 -12.48
N ALA A 91 -0.73 -6.48 -11.40
CA ALA A 91 -1.12 -5.97 -10.08
C ALA A 91 -1.26 -4.45 -10.08
N GLU A 92 -0.38 -3.75 -10.78
CA GLU A 92 -0.48 -2.29 -10.88
C GLU A 92 -1.71 -1.83 -11.63
N GLU A 93 -2.07 -2.51 -12.72
CA GLU A 93 -3.30 -2.21 -13.45
C GLU A 93 -4.55 -2.44 -12.59
N ILE A 94 -4.55 -3.51 -11.79
CA ILE A 94 -5.62 -3.80 -10.85
C ILE A 94 -5.75 -2.67 -9.82
N ALA A 95 -4.63 -2.25 -9.23
CA ALA A 95 -4.62 -1.18 -8.24
C ALA A 95 -5.15 0.14 -8.83
N ARG A 96 -4.69 0.50 -10.04
CA ARG A 96 -5.15 1.71 -10.73
C ARG A 96 -6.66 1.65 -11.01
N TYR A 97 -7.14 0.50 -11.46
CA TYR A 97 -8.55 0.32 -11.79
C TYR A 97 -9.45 0.61 -10.58
N TRP A 98 -9.14 -0.01 -9.44
CA TRP A 98 -9.97 0.14 -8.25
C TRP A 98 -9.81 1.51 -7.59
N CYS A 99 -8.62 2.09 -7.64
CA CYS A 99 -8.41 3.46 -7.17
C CYS A 99 -9.26 4.45 -7.98
N ASP A 100 -9.27 4.31 -9.30
CA ASP A 100 -10.07 5.17 -10.17
C ASP A 100 -11.56 5.06 -9.84
N ARG A 101 -12.06 3.85 -9.69
CA ARG A 101 -13.48 3.62 -9.39
C ARG A 101 -13.88 4.13 -8.00
N ALA A 102 -12.96 4.13 -7.05
CA ALA A 102 -13.22 4.57 -5.68
C ALA A 102 -12.95 6.07 -5.45
N GLY A 103 -12.42 6.76 -6.44
CA GLY A 103 -12.01 8.15 -6.28
C GLY A 103 -10.75 8.31 -5.44
N ILE A 104 -9.94 7.26 -5.33
CA ILE A 104 -8.67 7.27 -4.61
C ILE A 104 -7.55 7.61 -5.58
N ARG A 105 -6.65 8.52 -5.20
CA ARG A 105 -5.50 8.85 -6.03
C ARG A 105 -4.49 7.71 -6.00
N TYR A 106 -4.16 7.17 -7.17
CA TYR A 106 -3.06 6.22 -7.28
C TYR A 106 -1.76 7.00 -7.48
N LEU A 107 -0.83 6.86 -6.54
CA LEU A 107 0.38 7.67 -6.50
C LEU A 107 1.60 6.98 -7.12
N GLY A 108 1.47 5.74 -7.56
CA GLY A 108 2.57 4.98 -8.16
C GLY A 108 3.11 3.92 -7.23
N ARG A 109 4.35 3.50 -7.49
CA ARG A 109 4.99 2.41 -6.75
C ARG A 109 5.63 2.92 -5.45
N ALA A 110 5.84 2.01 -4.52
CA ALA A 110 6.55 2.25 -3.27
C ALA A 110 7.67 1.22 -3.10
N GLU A 111 8.70 1.58 -2.34
CA GLU A 111 9.88 0.72 -2.12
C GLU A 111 9.68 -0.17 -0.88
N ILE A 112 8.56 -0.88 -0.82
CA ILE A 112 8.23 -1.78 0.30
C ILE A 112 7.86 -3.16 -0.23
N GLY A 113 7.94 -4.16 0.64
CA GLY A 113 7.55 -5.51 0.35
C GLY A 113 8.68 -6.51 0.62
N HIS A 114 8.46 -7.77 0.24
CA HIS A 114 9.38 -8.87 0.48
C HIS A 114 10.46 -8.94 -0.62
N THR A 115 11.24 -7.87 -0.75
CA THR A 115 12.33 -7.76 -1.71
C THR A 115 13.56 -7.15 -1.05
N SER A 116 14.71 -7.24 -1.72
CA SER A 116 15.95 -6.63 -1.24
C SER A 116 15.90 -5.09 -1.26
N ALA A 117 14.97 -4.50 -2.00
CA ALA A 117 14.80 -3.05 -2.10
C ALA A 117 13.83 -2.49 -1.06
N ASN A 118 13.40 -3.31 -0.10
CA ASN A 118 12.44 -2.90 0.91
C ASN A 118 12.96 -1.71 1.74
N ARG A 119 12.11 -0.72 1.95
CA ARG A 119 12.42 0.50 2.69
C ARG A 119 11.54 0.64 3.93
N VAL A 120 11.93 1.52 4.83
CA VAL A 120 11.19 1.77 6.07
C VAL A 120 10.11 2.83 5.83
N VAL A 121 8.92 2.58 6.34
CA VAL A 121 7.81 3.54 6.33
C VAL A 121 7.36 3.73 7.79
N PRO A 122 7.65 4.88 8.41
CA PRO A 122 7.15 5.16 9.76
C PRO A 122 5.62 5.30 9.72
N PHE A 123 4.95 4.64 10.65
CA PHE A 123 3.50 4.73 10.71
C PHE A 123 3.07 6.14 11.15
N GLY A 124 2.17 6.74 10.39
CA GLY A 124 1.55 8.01 10.72
C GLY A 124 2.29 9.25 10.22
N LEU A 125 3.63 9.28 10.29
CA LEU A 125 4.42 10.42 9.83
C LEU A 125 5.30 10.02 8.67
N ALA A 126 5.50 10.94 7.74
CA ALA A 126 6.29 10.69 6.54
C ALA A 126 7.79 10.83 6.76
N SER A 127 8.22 11.24 7.94
CA SER A 127 9.64 11.34 8.29
C SER A 127 9.87 10.77 9.69
N PRO A 128 11.10 10.34 10.03
CA PRO A 128 11.37 9.87 11.37
C PRO A 128 11.13 10.99 12.38
N PRO A 129 10.70 10.65 13.60
CA PRO A 129 10.60 11.66 14.66
C PRO A 129 11.97 12.30 14.88
N SER A 130 11.99 13.60 15.06
CA SER A 130 13.23 14.26 15.42
C SER A 130 13.65 13.77 16.79
N ALA A 131 14.96 13.57 16.97
CA ALA A 131 15.52 13.29 18.27
C ALA A 131 15.45 14.56 19.09
N SER A 132 14.53 14.66 19.94
CA SER A 132 14.37 15.84 20.79
C SER A 132 14.65 15.50 22.21
#